data_6ab652ca2b0ac4ac89170c8cc2d85b5a
#
_entry.id   6ab652ca2b0ac4ac89170c8cc2d85b5a
#
_cell.length_a   1.000
_cell.length_b   1.000
_cell.length_c   1.000
_cell.angle_alpha   90.00
_cell.angle_beta   90.00
_cell.angle_gamma   90.00
#
_symmetry.space_group_name_H-M   'P 1'
#
loop_
_entity.id
_entity.type
_entity.pdbx_description
1 polymer ?
#
loop_
_entity_poly.entity_id
_entity_poly.type
_entity_poly.pdbx_seq_one_letter_code
_entity_poly.pdbx_strand_id
1 'polypeptide(L)'
;MKNQMRYGLMLGAALLAAQVGMAASAVGGTTMSRLEMEVRRELITLPFYSLFDHFSFRVEGNTVTLMGHVSEPTLKSAAEQSVRRIEGVERVYNELEVLPLSPADNGLRVALYGSIYGHTTLQPLSLRSV
;
A
#
# COMPACT_ATOMS: atom_id res chain seq x y z
N MET A 1 -61.47 27.99 46.22
CA MET A 1 -60.88 27.44 47.45
C MET A 1 -59.57 26.76 47.03
N LYS A 2 -58.47 27.39 47.38
CA LYS A 2 -57.41 26.87 48.25
C LYS A 2 -56.88 25.54 47.75
N ASN A 3 -55.60 25.32 47.42
CA ASN A 3 -54.41 25.77 48.12
C ASN A 3 -53.14 25.34 47.32
N GLN A 4 -52.15 26.23 47.40
CA GLN A 4 -50.77 25.95 47.80
C GLN A 4 -49.94 25.01 46.82
N MET A 5 -49.13 25.58 45.98
CA MET A 5 -47.81 26.10 46.36
C MET A 5 -46.96 25.08 47.13
N ARG A 6 -46.06 24.38 46.47
CA ARG A 6 -44.81 23.98 47.14
C ARG A 6 -43.69 23.90 46.08
N TYR A 7 -42.85 24.88 46.16
CA TYR A 7 -41.59 24.96 45.52
C TYR A 7 -40.66 23.87 46.09
N GLY A 8 -40.22 22.97 45.29
CA GLY A 8 -39.14 22.03 45.62
C GLY A 8 -37.89 22.40 44.84
N LEU A 9 -37.08 23.21 45.51
CA LEU A 9 -35.73 23.55 45.03
C LEU A 9 -34.88 22.31 45.18
N MET A 10 -34.51 21.64 44.08
CA MET A 10 -33.47 20.63 44.09
C MET A 10 -32.32 21.13 43.21
N LEU A 11 -31.28 21.58 43.88
CA LEU A 11 -29.97 21.76 43.34
C LEU A 11 -29.44 20.37 42.91
N GLY A 12 -29.43 20.12 41.62
CA GLY A 12 -28.70 19.00 41.02
C GLY A 12 -27.38 19.51 40.45
N ALA A 13 -26.32 19.28 41.17
CA ALA A 13 -24.97 19.59 40.73
C ALA A 13 -24.67 18.88 39.43
N ALA A 14 -24.48 19.63 38.34
CA ALA A 14 -23.96 19.12 37.08
C ALA A 14 -22.48 18.81 37.27
N LEU A 15 -22.16 17.55 37.48
CA LEU A 15 -20.78 17.03 37.35
C LEU A 15 -20.42 17.03 35.87
N LEU A 16 -19.74 18.07 35.42
CA LEU A 16 -19.04 18.05 34.14
C LEU A 16 -17.86 17.10 34.29
N ALA A 17 -18.06 15.85 33.94
CA ALA A 17 -16.96 14.94 33.70
C ALA A 17 -16.33 15.32 32.35
N ALA A 18 -15.29 16.14 32.41
CA ALA A 18 -14.39 16.34 31.26
C ALA A 18 -13.73 15.02 30.95
N GLN A 19 -14.27 14.31 29.99
CA GLN A 19 -13.58 13.17 29.36
C GLN A 19 -12.45 13.75 28.51
N VAL A 20 -11.29 13.83 29.12
CA VAL A 20 -10.05 13.98 28.37
C VAL A 20 -9.88 12.68 27.57
N GLY A 21 -10.41 12.69 26.37
CA GLY A 21 -10.12 11.64 25.39
C GLY A 21 -8.62 11.69 25.14
N MET A 22 -7.89 10.79 25.78
CA MET A 22 -6.55 10.45 25.32
C MET A 22 -6.71 9.88 23.93
N ALA A 23 -6.52 10.74 22.93
CA ALA A 23 -6.21 10.28 21.59
C ALA A 23 -4.88 9.54 21.71
N ALA A 24 -4.96 8.24 21.91
CA ALA A 24 -3.84 7.35 21.68
C ALA A 24 -3.47 7.56 20.22
N SER A 25 -2.42 8.33 19.98
CA SER A 25 -1.73 8.34 18.71
C SER A 25 -1.25 6.91 18.50
N ALA A 26 -2.07 6.12 17.83
CA ALA A 26 -1.65 4.86 17.29
C ALA A 26 -0.49 5.20 16.37
N VAL A 27 0.72 4.88 16.79
CA VAL A 27 1.87 4.75 15.93
C VAL A 27 1.45 3.68 14.93
N GLY A 28 0.95 4.16 13.78
CA GLY A 28 0.27 3.34 12.81
C GLY A 28 1.26 2.44 12.10
N GLY A 29 1.39 1.25 12.59
CA GLY A 29 1.58 0.15 11.66
C GLY A 29 0.29 0.07 10.85
N THR A 30 0.31 0.60 9.64
CA THR A 30 -0.83 0.53 8.72
C THR A 30 -1.09 -0.95 8.49
N THR A 31 -2.11 -1.49 9.17
CA THR A 31 -2.58 -2.84 8.88
C THR A 31 -3.08 -2.81 7.45
N MET A 32 -2.32 -3.44 6.55
CA MET A 32 -2.72 -3.55 5.15
C MET A 32 -4.09 -4.22 5.09
N SER A 33 -4.99 -3.63 4.34
CA SER A 33 -6.30 -4.23 4.11
C SER A 33 -6.14 -5.57 3.38
N ARG A 34 -7.14 -6.45 3.47
CA ARG A 34 -7.13 -7.72 2.72
C ARG A 34 -6.84 -7.49 1.24
N LEU A 35 -7.49 -6.50 0.65
CA LEU A 35 -7.31 -6.17 -0.76
C LEU A 35 -5.89 -5.70 -1.09
N GLU A 36 -5.28 -4.88 -0.23
CA GLU A 36 -3.88 -4.46 -0.41
C GLU A 36 -2.92 -5.64 -0.35
N MET A 37 -3.14 -6.59 0.56
CA MET A 37 -2.31 -7.80 0.63
C MET A 37 -2.42 -8.65 -0.62
N GLU A 38 -3.63 -8.77 -1.16
CA GLU A 38 -3.89 -9.56 -2.36
C GLU A 38 -3.31 -8.92 -3.62
N VAL A 39 -3.48 -7.61 -3.77
CA VAL A 39 -2.84 -6.82 -4.84
C VAL A 39 -1.32 -6.96 -4.78
N ARG A 40 -0.73 -6.80 -3.60
CA ARG A 40 0.71 -6.96 -3.43
C ARG A 40 1.18 -8.36 -3.84
N ARG A 41 0.47 -9.39 -3.40
CA ARG A 41 0.79 -10.79 -3.72
C ARG A 41 0.75 -11.03 -5.23
N GLU A 42 -0.29 -10.58 -5.91
CA GLU A 42 -0.42 -10.73 -7.36
C GLU A 42 0.71 -10.03 -8.11
N LEU A 43 1.07 -8.82 -7.70
CA LEU A 43 2.14 -8.06 -8.37
C LEU A 43 3.52 -8.71 -8.23
N ILE A 44 3.87 -9.22 -7.05
CA ILE A 44 5.19 -9.85 -6.83
C ILE A 44 5.31 -11.26 -7.44
N THR A 45 4.19 -11.88 -7.80
CA THR A 45 4.16 -13.20 -8.44
C THR A 45 4.05 -13.12 -9.97
N LEU A 46 4.05 -11.91 -10.52
CA LEU A 46 4.01 -11.73 -11.96
C LEU A 46 5.22 -12.39 -12.64
N PRO A 47 5.00 -13.13 -13.73
CA PRO A 47 6.09 -13.63 -14.54
C PRO A 47 6.87 -12.45 -15.15
N PHE A 48 8.17 -12.60 -15.27
CA PHE A 48 9.09 -11.57 -15.80
C PHE A 48 9.31 -10.34 -14.92
N TYR A 49 8.81 -10.36 -13.67
CA TYR A 49 9.17 -9.34 -12.70
C TYR A 49 10.68 -9.37 -12.45
N SER A 50 11.35 -8.28 -12.73
CA SER A 50 12.79 -8.17 -12.65
C SER A 50 13.22 -7.27 -11.48
N LEU A 51 14.50 -7.33 -11.14
CA LEU A 51 15.11 -6.45 -10.14
C LEU A 51 15.00 -4.96 -10.51
N PHE A 52 14.80 -4.66 -11.77
CA PHE A 52 14.74 -3.29 -12.29
C PHE A 52 13.33 -2.74 -12.40
N ASP A 53 12.33 -3.57 -12.10
CA ASP A 53 10.94 -3.16 -12.08
C ASP A 53 10.56 -2.67 -10.68
N HIS A 54 9.79 -1.63 -10.63
CA HIS A 54 9.30 -1.07 -9.39
C HIS A 54 7.79 -0.88 -9.47
N PHE A 55 7.06 -1.61 -8.64
CA PHE A 55 5.63 -1.44 -8.47
C PHE A 55 5.31 -0.70 -7.18
N SER A 56 4.50 0.31 -7.31
CA SER A 56 3.74 0.94 -6.24
C SER A 56 2.26 0.82 -6.55
N PHE A 57 1.44 0.77 -5.55
CA PHE A 57 0.00 0.78 -5.74
C PHE A 57 -0.70 1.51 -4.59
N ARG A 58 -1.88 2.02 -4.88
CA ARG A 58 -2.79 2.61 -3.91
C ARG A 58 -4.15 1.95 -4.05
N VAL A 59 -4.78 1.64 -2.93
CA VAL A 59 -6.13 1.10 -2.88
C VAL A 59 -7.05 2.11 -2.22
N GLU A 60 -8.09 2.52 -2.92
CA GLU A 60 -9.12 3.44 -2.44
C GLU A 60 -10.50 2.79 -2.64
N GLY A 61 -11.04 2.22 -1.57
CA GLY A 61 -12.24 1.39 -1.67
C GLY A 61 -12.01 0.19 -2.58
N ASN A 62 -12.74 0.12 -3.70
CA ASN A 62 -12.65 -0.95 -4.70
C ASN A 62 -11.82 -0.53 -5.94
N THR A 63 -11.12 0.60 -5.85
CA THR A 63 -10.30 1.13 -6.93
C THR A 63 -8.83 0.94 -6.61
N VAL A 64 -8.08 0.42 -7.56
CA VAL A 64 -6.63 0.24 -7.44
C VAL A 64 -5.92 1.10 -8.48
N THR A 65 -4.97 1.90 -8.03
CA THR A 65 -4.09 2.67 -8.91
C THR A 65 -2.70 2.04 -8.87
N LEU A 66 -2.21 1.60 -10.01
CA LEU A 66 -0.86 1.07 -10.20
C LEU A 66 0.07 2.18 -10.64
N MET A 67 1.20 2.32 -9.99
CA MET A 67 2.22 3.34 -10.25
C MET A 67 3.60 2.70 -10.24
N GLY A 68 4.57 3.38 -10.81
CA GLY A 68 5.96 2.96 -10.82
C GLY A 68 6.51 2.77 -12.22
N HIS A 69 7.58 2.01 -12.32
CA HIS A 69 8.32 1.85 -13.57
C HIS A 69 8.52 0.37 -13.86
N VAL A 70 8.31 0.00 -15.11
CA VAL A 70 8.53 -1.36 -15.61
C VAL A 70 9.44 -1.34 -16.82
N SER A 71 10.22 -2.38 -16.97
CA SER A 71 11.16 -2.53 -18.11
C SER A 71 10.47 -2.96 -19.39
N GLU A 72 9.32 -3.63 -19.29
CA GLU A 72 8.62 -4.17 -20.45
C GLU A 72 7.15 -3.76 -20.52
N PRO A 73 6.64 -3.42 -21.72
CA PRO A 73 5.21 -3.10 -21.92
C PRO A 73 4.28 -4.27 -21.57
N THR A 74 4.75 -5.49 -21.78
CA THR A 74 4.03 -6.73 -21.44
C THR A 74 3.76 -6.84 -19.95
N LEU A 75 4.73 -6.44 -19.13
CA LEU A 75 4.59 -6.46 -17.67
C LEU A 75 3.56 -5.42 -17.18
N LYS A 76 3.51 -4.25 -17.83
CA LYS A 76 2.47 -3.24 -17.56
C LYS A 76 1.06 -3.80 -17.79
N SER A 77 0.87 -4.49 -18.92
CA SER A 77 -0.42 -5.09 -19.26
C SER A 77 -0.77 -6.27 -18.36
N ALA A 78 0.22 -7.11 -18.02
CA ALA A 78 0.04 -8.25 -17.15
C ALA A 78 -0.35 -7.82 -15.73
N ALA A 79 0.30 -6.78 -15.19
CA ALA A 79 -0.03 -6.21 -13.88
C ALA A 79 -1.49 -5.75 -13.81
N GLU A 80 -1.96 -5.01 -14.80
CA GLU A 80 -3.34 -4.56 -14.87
C GLU A 80 -4.32 -5.73 -14.92
N GLN A 81 -4.06 -6.73 -15.75
CA GLN A 81 -4.92 -7.89 -15.90
C GLN A 81 -5.00 -8.74 -14.62
N SER A 82 -3.87 -8.92 -13.94
CA SER A 82 -3.82 -9.66 -12.68
C SER A 82 -4.63 -8.95 -11.60
N VAL A 83 -4.44 -7.65 -11.44
CA VAL A 83 -5.16 -6.88 -10.43
C VAL A 83 -6.67 -6.82 -10.72
N ARG A 84 -7.08 -6.75 -11.98
CA ARG A 84 -8.51 -6.78 -12.37
C ARG A 84 -9.23 -8.08 -12.02
N ARG A 85 -8.52 -9.19 -11.86
CA ARG A 85 -9.10 -10.49 -11.50
C ARG A 85 -9.32 -10.66 -10.01
N ILE A 86 -8.75 -9.77 -9.19
CA ILE A 86 -8.89 -9.84 -7.74
C ILE A 86 -10.33 -9.53 -7.35
N GLU A 87 -10.90 -10.39 -6.53
CA GLU A 87 -12.24 -10.20 -5.99
C GLU A 87 -12.31 -8.94 -5.13
N GLY A 88 -13.22 -8.04 -5.44
CA GLY A 88 -13.38 -6.75 -4.78
C GLY A 88 -12.76 -5.57 -5.53
N VAL A 89 -12.03 -5.81 -6.62
CA VAL A 89 -11.53 -4.74 -7.50
C VAL A 89 -12.58 -4.43 -8.57
N GLU A 90 -13.04 -3.19 -8.59
CA GLU A 90 -13.99 -2.68 -9.60
C GLU A 90 -13.30 -1.87 -10.69
N ARG A 91 -12.26 -1.15 -10.32
CA ARG A 91 -11.51 -0.27 -11.24
C ARG A 91 -10.01 -0.39 -11.03
N VAL A 92 -9.29 -0.39 -12.13
CA VAL A 92 -7.82 -0.33 -12.13
C VAL A 92 -7.37 0.84 -13.00
N TYR A 93 -6.63 1.75 -12.41
CA TYR A 93 -5.90 2.80 -13.13
C TYR A 93 -4.45 2.35 -13.25
N ASN A 94 -3.96 2.24 -14.48
CA ASN A 94 -2.61 1.79 -14.76
C ASN A 94 -1.72 2.94 -15.19
N GLU A 95 -1.08 3.57 -14.22
CA GLU A 95 -0.14 4.68 -14.38
C GLU A 95 1.32 4.21 -14.42
N LEU A 96 1.55 2.90 -14.66
CA LEU A 96 2.89 2.38 -14.81
C LEU A 96 3.59 2.99 -16.04
N GLU A 97 4.80 3.48 -15.83
CA GLU A 97 5.65 3.99 -16.88
C GLU A 97 6.56 2.88 -17.41
N VAL A 98 6.63 2.74 -18.73
CA VAL A 98 7.54 1.79 -19.38
C VAL A 98 8.85 2.52 -19.65
N LEU A 99 9.92 2.07 -19.00
CA LEU A 99 11.25 2.63 -19.24
C LEU A 99 11.78 2.16 -20.58
N PRO A 100 12.29 3.07 -21.42
CA PRO A 100 12.91 2.67 -22.67
C PRO A 100 14.15 1.82 -22.37
N LEU A 101 14.16 0.59 -22.87
CA LEU A 101 15.31 -0.30 -22.74
C LEU A 101 16.40 0.14 -23.72
N SER A 102 17.42 0.82 -23.22
CA SER A 102 18.68 0.96 -23.91
C SER A 102 19.54 -0.29 -23.64
N PRO A 103 20.05 -0.98 -24.66
CA PRO A 103 20.96 -2.11 -24.45
C PRO A 103 22.19 -1.74 -23.59
N ALA A 104 22.69 -0.51 -23.75
CA ALA A 104 23.79 0.01 -22.94
C ALA A 104 23.41 0.17 -21.46
N ASP A 105 22.23 0.71 -21.17
CA ASP A 105 21.73 0.87 -19.80
C ASP A 105 21.48 -0.48 -19.14
N ASN A 106 20.93 -1.42 -19.87
CA ASN A 106 20.71 -2.78 -19.35
C ASN A 106 22.04 -3.46 -19.01
N GLY A 107 23.05 -3.34 -19.88
CA GLY A 107 24.40 -3.84 -19.62
C GLY A 107 25.01 -3.21 -18.36
N LEU A 108 24.85 -1.91 -18.20
CA LEU A 108 25.34 -1.18 -17.02
C LEU A 108 24.62 -1.64 -15.73
N ARG A 109 23.32 -1.81 -15.76
CA ARG A 109 22.52 -2.31 -14.62
C ARG A 109 22.96 -3.69 -14.17
N VAL A 110 23.14 -4.62 -15.12
CA VAL A 110 23.61 -5.98 -14.83
C VAL A 110 25.04 -5.96 -14.27
N ALA A 111 25.93 -5.17 -14.85
CA ALA A 111 27.31 -5.01 -14.36
C ALA A 111 27.34 -4.43 -12.95
N LEU A 112 26.51 -3.43 -12.67
CA LEU A 112 26.43 -2.82 -11.34
C LEU A 112 25.87 -3.81 -10.31
N TYR A 113 24.83 -4.53 -10.65
CA TYR A 113 24.27 -5.58 -9.80
C TYR A 113 25.33 -6.65 -9.50
N GLY A 114 26.04 -7.13 -10.50
CA GLY A 114 27.14 -8.09 -10.33
C GLY A 114 28.26 -7.57 -9.46
N SER A 115 28.62 -6.30 -9.58
CA SER A 115 29.64 -5.67 -8.75
C SER A 115 29.24 -5.54 -7.29
N ILE A 116 27.99 -5.21 -7.02
CA ILE A 116 27.47 -5.04 -5.65
C ILE A 116 27.26 -6.41 -5.00
N TYR A 117 26.51 -7.28 -5.63
CA TYR A 117 26.11 -8.57 -5.05
C TYR A 117 27.09 -9.71 -5.33
N GLY A 118 28.07 -9.50 -6.19
CA GLY A 118 29.21 -10.40 -6.34
C GLY A 118 30.16 -10.36 -5.14
N HIS A 119 30.05 -9.37 -4.28
CA HIS A 119 30.82 -9.31 -3.05
C HIS A 119 30.30 -10.33 -2.05
N THR A 120 31.17 -11.17 -1.48
CA THR A 120 30.82 -12.28 -0.59
C THR A 120 29.95 -11.84 0.61
N THR A 121 30.16 -10.64 1.13
CA THR A 121 29.40 -10.08 2.24
C THR A 121 27.96 -9.73 1.88
N LEU A 122 27.69 -9.40 0.61
CA LEU A 122 26.37 -8.95 0.13
C LEU A 122 25.58 -10.05 -0.59
N GLN A 123 26.23 -11.18 -0.90
CA GLN A 123 25.58 -12.33 -1.55
C GLN A 123 24.27 -12.80 -0.88
N PRO A 124 24.15 -12.84 0.46
CA PRO A 124 22.91 -13.24 1.11
C PRO A 124 21.73 -12.30 0.83
N LEU A 125 22.02 -11.05 0.42
CA LEU A 125 21.01 -10.03 0.11
C LEU A 125 20.64 -10.01 -1.39
N SER A 126 21.33 -10.77 -2.21
CA SER A 126 20.99 -10.89 -3.63
C SER A 126 19.64 -11.59 -3.76
N LEU A 127 18.80 -11.07 -4.66
CA LEU A 127 17.59 -11.77 -5.05
C LEU A 127 18.00 -13.09 -5.68
N ARG A 128 17.64 -14.20 -5.06
CA ARG A 128 17.71 -15.49 -5.73
C ARG A 128 16.69 -15.43 -6.86
N SER A 129 17.17 -15.33 -8.07
CA SER A 129 16.35 -15.65 -9.24
C SER A 129 15.92 -17.10 -9.09
N VAL A 130 14.64 -17.28 -8.89
CA VAL A 130 13.98 -18.60 -8.89
C VAL A 130 13.80 -19.03 -10.34
#